data_c383833670efb8b48775bf39e9b1b627
#
_entry.id   c383833670efb8b48775bf39e9b1b627
#
_cell.length_a   1.000
_cell.length_b   1.000
_cell.length_c   1.000
_cell.angle_alpha   90.00
_cell.angle_beta   90.00
_cell.angle_gamma   90.00
#
_symmetry.space_group_name_H-M   'P 1'
#
loop_
_entity.id
_entity.type
_entity.pdbx_description
1 polymer ?
#
loop_
_entity_poly.entity_id
_entity_poly.type
_entity_poly.pdbx_seq_one_letter_code
_entity_poly.pdbx_strand_id
1 'polypeptide(L)'
;MERLIVKGGNRLVGTVKTSGAKNAVLPIIAASILGTSPSRLDEIPALEDVRTICAVLECLGIKVDSSEPHTLKIDSREITSCEAPYELVRSMRASFLVMGPLLARKGYARISQPGGCAIGTRPIDLHLKGFEALGVKIEQGHGYIEASAPDGMTGANIYLDFPSVGATENIMMAAAMANGTTVLENPAEEPEIVDLANYLNQMGARVRGAGTNVITIEGVSELHGVQHSVIPDRIEAGTYMIAAAMTGGDVIIENVLPEHQKPLIAKLREAGALVEEDIDRIHVVGSGRLKAVDIKTLPYPGFPTDMQAQMMAMLSVAEGRSKITETVFENRFMHVVELNRMGANITTEGRSAVITGPAHLTGCTVRATDLRAGAAMILAGLVAEGATEICDIYHIDRGYEEIAAKLTRLGADIKRVGTKD
;
A
#
# COMPACT_ATOMS: atom_id res chain seq x y z
N MET A 1 10.25 -21.33 10.96
CA MET A 1 9.60 -20.58 9.83
C MET A 1 8.10 -20.81 9.82
N GLU A 2 7.32 -19.75 9.79
CA GLU A 2 5.86 -19.81 9.74
C GLU A 2 5.36 -19.98 8.31
N ARG A 3 4.19 -20.61 8.15
CA ARG A 3 3.50 -20.83 6.89
C ARG A 3 1.99 -20.83 7.09
N LEU A 4 1.23 -20.59 6.01
CA LEU A 4 -0.21 -20.75 5.99
C LEU A 4 -0.57 -22.05 5.28
N ILE A 5 -1.53 -22.80 5.84
CA ILE A 5 -2.17 -23.96 5.21
C ILE A 5 -3.60 -23.55 4.88
N VAL A 6 -3.95 -23.56 3.61
CA VAL A 6 -5.27 -23.21 3.11
C VAL A 6 -5.88 -24.43 2.46
N LYS A 7 -7.07 -24.86 2.92
CA LYS A 7 -7.88 -25.87 2.25
C LYS A 7 -9.03 -25.22 1.53
N GLY A 8 -9.10 -25.46 0.23
CA GLY A 8 -10.12 -24.89 -0.60
C GLY A 8 -11.47 -25.60 -0.53
N GLY A 9 -12.45 -25.04 -1.24
CA GLY A 9 -13.80 -25.60 -1.43
C GLY A 9 -14.87 -25.04 -0.49
N ASN A 10 -14.52 -24.19 0.47
CA ASN A 10 -15.50 -23.54 1.33
C ASN A 10 -16.04 -22.24 0.71
N ARG A 11 -17.35 -22.10 0.72
CA ARG A 11 -18.02 -20.85 0.41
C ARG A 11 -17.81 -19.85 1.57
N LEU A 12 -17.36 -18.64 1.28
CA LEU A 12 -17.22 -17.60 2.30
C LEU A 12 -18.56 -16.89 2.54
N VAL A 13 -18.96 -16.77 3.80
CA VAL A 13 -20.22 -16.13 4.17
C VAL A 13 -20.04 -15.34 5.46
N GLY A 14 -20.61 -14.14 5.50
CA GLY A 14 -20.62 -13.31 6.72
C GLY A 14 -20.10 -11.91 6.49
N THR A 15 -19.58 -11.30 7.56
CA THR A 15 -19.13 -9.91 7.58
C THR A 15 -17.65 -9.84 7.96
N VAL A 16 -16.91 -8.98 7.28
CA VAL A 16 -15.51 -8.68 7.60
C VAL A 16 -15.27 -7.18 7.65
N LYS A 17 -14.58 -6.71 8.68
CA LYS A 17 -14.18 -5.30 8.82
C LYS A 17 -12.77 -5.11 8.24
N THR A 18 -12.62 -4.10 7.40
CA THR A 18 -11.34 -3.66 6.83
C THR A 18 -10.54 -2.87 7.87
N SER A 19 -9.23 -3.07 7.91
CA SER A 19 -8.30 -2.31 8.75
C SER A 19 -7.95 -0.95 8.13
N GLY A 20 -7.26 -0.11 8.89
CA GLY A 20 -6.67 1.13 8.36
C GLY A 20 -5.69 0.88 7.21
N ALA A 21 -5.63 1.81 6.28
CA ALA A 21 -4.84 1.65 5.05
C ALA A 21 -3.33 1.69 5.32
N LYS A 22 -2.64 0.61 4.98
CA LYS A 22 -1.17 0.55 5.00
C LYS A 22 -0.53 1.72 4.27
N ASN A 23 -1.00 1.98 3.05
CA ASN A 23 -0.41 3.01 2.18
C ASN A 23 -0.73 4.44 2.62
N ALA A 24 -1.71 4.64 3.51
CA ALA A 24 -2.00 5.93 4.15
C ALA A 24 -1.25 6.10 5.48
N VAL A 25 -1.20 5.05 6.30
CA VAL A 25 -0.62 5.16 7.65
C VAL A 25 0.88 5.46 7.62
N LEU A 26 1.64 4.89 6.67
CA LEU A 26 3.09 5.07 6.60
C LEU A 26 3.49 6.53 6.35
N PRO A 27 2.94 7.24 5.33
CA PRO A 27 3.24 8.66 5.14
C PRO A 27 2.71 9.54 6.27
N ILE A 28 1.58 9.21 6.92
CA ILE A 28 1.04 9.96 8.07
C ILE A 28 1.96 9.84 9.29
N ILE A 29 2.49 8.63 9.57
CA ILE A 29 3.51 8.44 10.61
C ILE A 29 4.77 9.24 10.29
N ALA A 30 5.25 9.26 9.05
CA ALA A 30 6.38 10.09 8.65
C ALA A 30 6.06 11.58 8.79
N ALA A 31 4.87 12.03 8.40
CA ALA A 31 4.44 13.43 8.50
C ALA A 31 4.34 13.92 9.96
N SER A 32 4.13 13.03 10.93
CA SER A 32 4.11 13.39 12.35
C SER A 32 5.44 13.98 12.85
N ILE A 33 6.56 13.74 12.14
CA ILE A 33 7.85 14.38 12.36
C ILE A 33 7.75 15.90 12.30
N LEU A 34 6.83 16.45 11.49
CA LEU A 34 6.63 17.88 11.30
C LEU A 34 6.04 18.58 12.53
N GLY A 35 5.40 17.85 13.44
CA GLY A 35 4.69 18.42 14.59
C GLY A 35 5.60 18.96 15.69
N THR A 36 5.25 20.10 16.27
CA THR A 36 5.88 20.69 17.47
C THR A 36 5.18 20.30 18.78
N SER A 37 4.13 19.47 18.67
CA SER A 37 3.40 18.86 19.80
C SER A 37 2.98 17.43 19.46
N PRO A 38 2.60 16.60 20.45
CA PRO A 38 2.25 15.20 20.20
C PRO A 38 1.04 15.03 19.28
N SER A 39 1.10 14.05 18.38
CA SER A 39 -0.02 13.57 17.57
C SER A 39 -0.59 12.28 18.13
N ARG A 40 -1.91 12.07 17.96
CA ARG A 40 -2.60 10.81 18.17
C ARG A 40 -3.14 10.30 16.84
N LEU A 41 -2.75 9.09 16.46
CA LEU A 41 -3.21 8.44 15.25
C LEU A 41 -4.07 7.23 15.62
N ASP A 42 -5.29 7.17 15.11
CA ASP A 42 -6.25 6.11 15.36
C ASP A 42 -6.48 5.24 14.11
N GLU A 43 -7.10 4.07 14.24
CA GLU A 43 -7.32 3.05 13.21
C GLU A 43 -6.00 2.54 12.58
N ILE A 44 -4.94 2.44 13.38
CA ILE A 44 -3.63 1.98 12.95
C ILE A 44 -3.63 0.45 12.80
N PRO A 45 -3.33 -0.11 11.61
CA PRO A 45 -3.28 -1.55 11.44
C PRO A 45 -2.02 -2.16 12.09
N ALA A 46 -2.17 -3.35 12.67
CA ALA A 46 -1.07 -4.07 13.29
C ALA A 46 -0.19 -4.79 12.25
N LEU A 47 0.63 -4.03 11.51
CA LEU A 47 1.48 -4.50 10.41
C LEU A 47 2.96 -4.43 10.74
N GLU A 48 3.77 -5.30 10.15
CA GLU A 48 5.24 -5.26 10.28
C GLU A 48 5.83 -3.96 9.69
N ASP A 49 5.26 -3.42 8.60
CA ASP A 49 5.70 -2.15 8.02
C ASP A 49 5.41 -0.95 8.95
N VAL A 50 4.32 -0.99 9.74
CA VAL A 50 4.04 0.02 10.76
C VAL A 50 5.07 -0.04 11.90
N ARG A 51 5.41 -1.24 12.37
CA ARG A 51 6.47 -1.42 13.38
C ARG A 51 7.81 -0.90 12.88
N THR A 52 8.13 -1.16 11.61
CA THR A 52 9.39 -0.72 11.01
C THR A 52 9.49 0.80 10.94
N ILE A 53 8.44 1.52 10.50
CA ILE A 53 8.51 2.99 10.47
C ILE A 53 8.54 3.60 11.87
N CYS A 54 7.84 3.01 12.84
CA CYS A 54 7.95 3.43 14.25
C CYS A 54 9.39 3.29 14.76
N ALA A 55 10.06 2.16 14.46
CA ALA A 55 11.47 1.97 14.82
C ALA A 55 12.40 2.99 14.13
N VAL A 56 12.08 3.39 12.88
CA VAL A 56 12.82 4.49 12.23
C VAL A 56 12.65 5.80 13.02
N LEU A 57 11.43 6.15 13.42
CA LEU A 57 11.18 7.36 14.21
C LEU A 57 11.92 7.32 15.55
N GLU A 58 11.91 6.18 16.24
CA GLU A 58 12.63 5.98 17.50
C GLU A 58 14.15 6.16 17.34
N CYS A 59 14.74 5.68 16.22
CA CYS A 59 16.14 5.93 15.88
C CYS A 59 16.45 7.42 15.63
N LEU A 60 15.45 8.20 15.20
CA LEU A 60 15.57 9.66 15.07
C LEU A 60 15.41 10.38 16.42
N GLY A 61 15.14 9.66 17.52
CA GLY A 61 14.92 10.20 18.87
C GLY A 61 13.48 10.61 19.16
N ILE A 62 12.56 10.28 18.28
CA ILE A 62 11.13 10.57 18.42
C ILE A 62 10.48 9.53 19.32
N LYS A 63 9.62 9.97 20.24
CA LYS A 63 8.92 9.06 21.16
C LYS A 63 7.66 8.51 20.49
N VAL A 64 7.55 7.18 20.43
CA VAL A 64 6.38 6.47 19.90
C VAL A 64 5.77 5.62 21.01
N ASP A 65 4.49 5.82 21.30
CA ASP A 65 3.72 5.00 22.23
C ASP A 65 2.64 4.23 21.46
N SER A 66 2.77 2.91 21.45
CA SER A 66 1.85 1.93 20.82
C SER A 66 1.16 1.04 21.86
N SER A 67 1.01 1.50 23.09
CA SER A 67 0.42 0.72 24.19
C SER A 67 -1.09 0.50 24.05
N GLU A 68 -1.79 1.40 23.36
CA GLU A 68 -3.22 1.25 23.03
C GLU A 68 -3.37 0.51 21.69
N PRO A 69 -4.21 -0.54 21.59
CA PRO A 69 -4.47 -1.23 20.34
C PRO A 69 -4.97 -0.26 19.25
N HIS A 70 -4.46 -0.41 18.03
CA HIS A 70 -4.82 0.39 16.85
C HIS A 70 -4.65 1.91 17.03
N THR A 71 -3.80 2.32 17.98
CA THR A 71 -3.50 3.73 18.26
C THR A 71 -2.00 3.93 18.38
N LEU A 72 -1.49 5.03 17.80
CA LEU A 72 -0.13 5.51 18.01
C LEU A 72 -0.17 6.94 18.59
N LYS A 73 0.65 7.20 19.62
CA LYS A 73 0.94 8.54 20.09
C LYS A 73 2.39 8.86 19.75
N ILE A 74 2.60 9.91 18.96
CA ILE A 74 3.92 10.27 18.43
C ILE A 74 4.28 11.67 18.91
N ASP A 75 5.41 11.79 19.61
CA ASP A 75 5.92 13.05 20.12
C ASP A 75 7.25 13.40 19.46
N SER A 76 7.20 14.30 18.48
CA SER A 76 8.33 14.74 17.65
C SER A 76 8.93 16.08 18.11
N ARG A 77 8.67 16.52 19.34
CA ARG A 77 9.25 17.76 19.88
C ARG A 77 10.77 17.73 19.87
N GLU A 78 11.33 16.59 20.17
CA GLU A 78 12.78 16.34 20.14
C GLU A 78 13.13 15.40 18.98
N ILE A 79 14.06 15.84 18.13
CA ILE A 79 14.66 15.03 17.07
C ILE A 79 16.16 15.09 17.31
N THR A 80 16.75 13.95 17.72
CA THR A 80 18.16 13.85 18.12
C THR A 80 19.08 13.39 17.00
N SER A 81 18.53 12.79 15.95
CA SER A 81 19.25 12.33 14.77
C SER A 81 18.49 12.68 13.49
N CYS A 82 19.22 12.92 12.41
CA CYS A 82 18.68 13.08 11.06
C CYS A 82 19.15 11.95 10.13
N GLU A 83 19.63 10.85 10.69
CA GLU A 83 20.13 9.70 9.95
C GLU A 83 19.23 8.48 10.18
N ALA A 84 18.64 7.93 9.11
CA ALA A 84 17.88 6.69 9.17
C ALA A 84 18.80 5.47 8.93
N PRO A 85 18.79 4.45 9.82
CA PRO A 85 19.69 3.31 9.77
C PRO A 85 19.47 2.44 8.52
N TYR A 86 20.58 1.95 7.94
CA TYR A 86 20.56 1.12 6.74
C TYR A 86 19.63 -0.10 6.84
N GLU A 87 19.67 -0.83 7.95
CA GLU A 87 18.90 -2.07 8.12
C GLU A 87 17.38 -1.83 8.06
N LEU A 88 16.90 -0.72 8.63
CA LEU A 88 15.48 -0.36 8.60
C LEU A 88 15.05 0.14 7.21
N VAL A 89 15.87 0.97 6.56
CA VAL A 89 15.58 1.47 5.21
C VAL A 89 15.60 0.33 4.18
N ARG A 90 16.53 -0.63 4.34
CA ARG A 90 16.60 -1.82 3.48
C ARG A 90 15.35 -2.72 3.62
N SER A 91 14.85 -2.88 4.83
CA SER A 91 13.70 -3.75 5.11
C SER A 91 12.38 -3.18 4.58
N MET A 92 12.26 -1.84 4.58
CA MET A 92 11.05 -1.16 4.12
C MET A 92 11.39 0.12 3.36
N ARG A 93 11.10 0.13 2.05
CA ARG A 93 11.36 1.29 1.18
C ARG A 93 10.64 2.57 1.63
N ALA A 94 9.45 2.45 2.24
CA ALA A 94 8.68 3.59 2.75
C ALA A 94 9.44 4.37 3.86
N SER A 95 10.50 3.80 4.45
CA SER A 95 11.40 4.52 5.35
C SER A 95 12.05 5.75 4.71
N PHE A 96 12.11 5.81 3.38
CA PHE A 96 12.58 6.99 2.64
C PHE A 96 11.65 8.21 2.78
N LEU A 97 10.38 8.01 3.17
CA LEU A 97 9.42 9.08 3.39
C LEU A 97 9.79 10.03 4.54
N VAL A 98 10.68 9.64 5.46
CA VAL A 98 11.13 10.54 6.52
C VAL A 98 12.05 11.66 6.03
N MET A 99 12.56 11.58 4.77
CA MET A 99 13.46 12.59 4.22
C MET A 99 12.81 13.97 4.11
N GLY A 100 11.61 14.06 3.53
CA GLY A 100 10.88 15.32 3.40
C GLY A 100 10.63 16.03 4.74
N PRO A 101 10.04 15.36 5.74
CA PRO A 101 9.84 15.93 7.06
C PRO A 101 11.13 16.32 7.79
N LEU A 102 12.21 15.53 7.68
CA LEU A 102 13.49 15.90 8.28
C LEU A 102 14.09 17.16 7.64
N LEU A 103 14.05 17.26 6.30
CA LEU A 103 14.47 18.47 5.59
C LEU A 103 13.66 19.68 6.04
N ALA A 104 12.34 19.55 6.18
CA ALA A 104 11.46 20.62 6.63
C ALA A 104 11.76 21.08 8.06
N ARG A 105 12.00 20.14 8.98
CA ARG A 105 12.21 20.45 10.41
C ARG A 105 13.66 20.78 10.78
N LYS A 106 14.64 20.16 10.12
CA LYS A 106 16.06 20.23 10.49
C LYS A 106 16.97 20.80 9.41
N GLY A 107 16.46 20.99 8.19
CA GLY A 107 17.27 21.42 7.04
C GLY A 107 18.32 20.40 6.61
N TYR A 108 18.27 19.17 7.12
CA TYR A 108 19.23 18.12 6.85
C TYR A 108 18.61 16.73 7.01
N ALA A 109 18.97 15.80 6.14
CA ALA A 109 18.64 14.39 6.25
C ALA A 109 19.73 13.53 5.59
N ARG A 110 20.09 12.42 6.23
CA ARG A 110 20.96 11.39 5.67
C ARG A 110 20.26 10.04 5.75
N ILE A 111 19.94 9.48 4.58
CA ILE A 111 19.16 8.25 4.49
C ILE A 111 19.89 7.26 3.60
N SER A 112 19.99 6.02 4.04
CA SER A 112 20.55 4.95 3.23
C SER A 112 19.77 4.81 1.92
N GLN A 113 20.48 4.54 0.83
CA GLN A 113 19.86 4.31 -0.45
C GLN A 113 18.91 3.10 -0.35
N PRO A 114 17.61 3.26 -0.65
CA PRO A 114 16.68 2.15 -0.53
C PRO A 114 17.08 1.02 -1.48
N GLY A 115 17.08 -0.20 -0.97
CA GLY A 115 17.37 -1.39 -1.77
C GLY A 115 16.38 -1.58 -2.92
N GLY A 116 16.73 -2.43 -3.88
CA GLY A 116 15.83 -2.84 -4.96
C GLY A 116 14.56 -3.50 -4.40
N CYS A 117 13.46 -3.36 -5.12
CA CYS A 117 12.21 -4.03 -4.80
C CYS A 117 12.03 -5.21 -5.77
N ALA A 118 11.48 -6.33 -5.29
CA ALA A 118 11.23 -7.51 -6.13
C ALA A 118 10.34 -7.20 -7.35
N ILE A 119 9.40 -6.26 -7.23
CA ILE A 119 8.45 -5.88 -8.27
C ILE A 119 8.98 -4.85 -9.29
N GLY A 120 10.19 -4.29 -9.09
CA GLY A 120 10.79 -3.32 -10.03
C GLY A 120 11.84 -2.41 -9.38
N THR A 121 12.53 -1.63 -10.20
CA THR A 121 13.63 -0.74 -9.76
C THR A 121 13.15 0.36 -8.83
N ARG A 122 11.93 0.90 -9.07
CA ARG A 122 11.29 1.95 -8.26
C ARG A 122 12.29 3.07 -7.91
N PRO A 123 12.81 3.80 -8.90
CA PRO A 123 13.81 4.83 -8.70
C PRO A 123 13.27 5.94 -7.76
N ILE A 124 14.19 6.65 -7.10
CA ILE A 124 13.89 7.77 -6.19
C ILE A 124 14.16 9.13 -6.83
N ASP A 125 14.51 9.13 -8.10
CA ASP A 125 14.85 10.32 -8.88
C ASP A 125 13.77 11.41 -8.84
N LEU A 126 12.48 11.03 -8.86
CA LEU A 126 11.38 12.00 -8.74
C LEU A 126 11.31 12.65 -7.36
N HIS A 127 11.66 11.93 -6.28
CA HIS A 127 11.80 12.53 -4.95
C HIS A 127 12.92 13.56 -4.95
N LEU A 128 14.10 13.19 -5.47
CA LEU A 128 15.29 14.04 -5.49
C LEU A 128 15.06 15.27 -6.38
N LYS A 129 14.48 15.11 -7.58
CA LYS A 129 14.06 16.20 -8.45
C LYS A 129 13.17 17.22 -7.72
N GLY A 130 12.20 16.73 -6.94
CA GLY A 130 11.33 17.58 -6.16
C GLY A 130 12.06 18.36 -5.07
N PHE A 131 12.96 17.71 -4.34
CA PHE A 131 13.78 18.38 -3.32
C PHE A 131 14.75 19.39 -3.91
N GLU A 132 15.43 19.06 -5.03
CA GLU A 132 16.31 20.01 -5.73
C GLU A 132 15.55 21.25 -6.19
N ALA A 133 14.32 21.10 -6.70
CA ALA A 133 13.46 22.20 -7.08
C ALA A 133 13.11 23.12 -5.88
N LEU A 134 12.97 22.54 -4.66
CA LEU A 134 12.80 23.30 -3.43
C LEU A 134 14.09 23.95 -2.89
N GLY A 135 15.22 23.81 -3.61
CA GLY A 135 16.53 24.37 -3.23
C GLY A 135 17.38 23.49 -2.34
N VAL A 136 17.04 22.22 -2.19
CA VAL A 136 17.83 21.26 -1.41
C VAL A 136 19.06 20.83 -2.20
N LYS A 137 20.22 20.82 -1.55
CA LYS A 137 21.47 20.26 -2.09
C LYS A 137 21.51 18.77 -1.79
N ILE A 138 21.74 17.95 -2.82
CA ILE A 138 21.74 16.49 -2.71
C ILE A 138 23.12 15.94 -3.08
N GLU A 139 23.69 15.13 -2.21
CA GLU A 139 24.89 14.36 -2.44
C GLU A 139 24.58 12.88 -2.38
N GLN A 140 24.92 12.16 -3.43
CA GLN A 140 24.80 10.69 -3.48
C GLN A 140 26.16 10.06 -3.23
N GLY A 141 26.32 9.50 -2.05
CA GLY A 141 27.52 8.81 -1.64
C GLY A 141 27.42 7.28 -1.78
N HIS A 142 28.42 6.57 -1.27
CA HIS A 142 28.45 5.10 -1.26
C HIS A 142 27.39 4.51 -0.34
N GLY A 143 26.18 4.31 -0.87
CA GLY A 143 25.05 3.70 -0.16
C GLY A 143 24.19 4.68 0.65
N TYR A 144 24.46 6.00 0.57
CA TYR A 144 23.68 7.03 1.25
C TYR A 144 23.25 8.13 0.29
N ILE A 145 22.12 8.76 0.64
CA ILE A 145 21.67 10.03 0.09
C ILE A 145 21.74 11.03 1.24
N GLU A 146 22.50 12.06 1.04
CA GLU A 146 22.64 13.18 1.95
C GLU A 146 21.98 14.40 1.32
N ALA A 147 21.06 15.04 2.04
CA ALA A 147 20.29 16.17 1.57
C ALA A 147 20.36 17.30 2.58
N SER A 148 20.63 18.52 2.11
CA SER A 148 20.77 19.69 2.96
C SER A 148 20.13 20.95 2.38
N ALA A 149 19.48 21.73 3.23
CA ALA A 149 18.89 23.03 2.93
C ALA A 149 19.26 24.03 4.05
N PRO A 150 20.52 24.46 4.13
CA PRO A 150 21.01 25.28 5.23
C PRO A 150 20.32 26.65 5.31
N ASP A 151 19.87 27.18 4.16
CA ASP A 151 19.16 28.46 4.05
C ASP A 151 17.63 28.28 4.07
N GLY A 152 17.15 27.04 4.36
CA GLY A 152 15.76 26.65 4.25
C GLY A 152 15.36 26.28 2.82
N MET A 153 14.13 25.78 2.68
CA MET A 153 13.54 25.45 1.38
C MET A 153 12.66 26.59 0.87
N THR A 154 12.58 26.74 -0.45
CA THR A 154 11.75 27.74 -1.12
C THR A 154 10.74 27.05 -2.04
N GLY A 155 9.49 27.50 -2.02
CA GLY A 155 8.43 27.00 -2.88
C GLY A 155 8.78 27.10 -4.37
N ALA A 156 8.34 26.11 -5.15
CA ALA A 156 8.69 25.98 -6.55
C ALA A 156 7.55 25.36 -7.38
N ASN A 157 7.61 25.51 -8.70
CA ASN A 157 6.77 24.73 -9.61
C ASN A 157 7.49 23.42 -9.96
N ILE A 158 6.85 22.31 -9.67
CA ILE A 158 7.43 20.97 -9.82
C ILE A 158 6.49 20.14 -10.69
N TYR A 159 7.00 19.66 -11.83
CA TYR A 159 6.29 18.71 -12.69
C TYR A 159 6.87 17.30 -12.48
N LEU A 160 6.01 16.33 -12.18
CA LEU A 160 6.38 14.92 -12.09
C LEU A 160 6.17 14.23 -13.45
N ASP A 161 7.23 13.64 -14.00
CA ASP A 161 7.17 12.94 -15.29
C ASP A 161 6.29 11.67 -15.22
N PHE A 162 6.03 11.19 -13.99
CA PHE A 162 5.11 10.10 -13.68
C PHE A 162 4.43 10.40 -12.34
N PRO A 163 3.12 10.11 -12.17
CA PRO A 163 2.40 10.34 -10.90
C PRO A 163 2.85 9.34 -9.82
N SER A 164 4.02 9.59 -9.26
CA SER A 164 4.63 8.76 -8.21
C SER A 164 4.00 9.07 -6.86
N VAL A 165 3.38 8.07 -6.22
CA VAL A 165 2.78 8.20 -4.88
C VAL A 165 3.82 8.66 -3.87
N GLY A 166 4.93 7.93 -3.72
CA GLY A 166 5.94 8.26 -2.72
C GLY A 166 6.62 9.61 -2.96
N ALA A 167 6.87 10.01 -4.23
CA ALA A 167 7.43 11.33 -4.53
C ALA A 167 6.43 12.45 -4.19
N THR A 168 5.15 12.28 -4.52
CA THR A 168 4.08 13.22 -4.17
C THR A 168 4.00 13.41 -2.66
N GLU A 169 3.96 12.32 -1.88
CA GLU A 169 3.92 12.35 -0.41
C GLU A 169 5.13 13.09 0.17
N ASN A 170 6.31 12.72 -0.26
CA ASN A 170 7.56 13.22 0.30
C ASN A 170 7.77 14.72 -0.02
N ILE A 171 7.48 15.12 -1.27
CA ILE A 171 7.54 16.54 -1.69
C ILE A 171 6.47 17.37 -0.96
N MET A 172 5.26 16.84 -0.81
CA MET A 172 4.17 17.52 -0.11
C MET A 172 4.52 17.81 1.35
N MET A 173 5.12 16.82 2.05
CA MET A 173 5.59 16.98 3.43
C MET A 173 6.72 18.03 3.53
N ALA A 174 7.68 18.01 2.61
CA ALA A 174 8.77 18.99 2.57
C ALA A 174 8.25 20.41 2.28
N ALA A 175 7.39 20.55 1.28
CA ALA A 175 6.84 21.82 0.84
C ALA A 175 5.92 22.47 1.89
N ALA A 176 5.33 21.69 2.80
CA ALA A 176 4.46 22.20 3.86
C ALA A 176 5.13 23.26 4.76
N MET A 177 6.47 23.27 4.84
CA MET A 177 7.24 24.24 5.61
C MET A 177 8.23 25.03 4.73
N ALA A 178 8.19 24.93 3.40
CA ALA A 178 9.02 25.72 2.51
C ALA A 178 8.55 27.16 2.45
N ASN A 179 9.47 28.11 2.28
CA ASN A 179 9.11 29.53 2.19
C ASN A 179 8.43 29.84 0.84
N GLY A 180 7.20 30.32 0.87
CA GLY A 180 6.39 30.65 -0.32
C GLY A 180 5.44 29.53 -0.73
N THR A 181 5.14 29.44 -2.03
CA THR A 181 4.15 28.51 -2.58
C THR A 181 4.82 27.47 -3.49
N THR A 182 4.47 26.21 -3.28
CA THR A 182 4.83 25.11 -4.18
C THR A 182 3.62 24.68 -4.99
N VAL A 183 3.79 24.54 -6.29
CA VAL A 183 2.79 23.94 -7.19
C VAL A 183 3.35 22.62 -7.72
N LEU A 184 2.69 21.52 -7.39
CA LEU A 184 3.06 20.19 -7.83
C LEU A 184 2.10 19.75 -8.93
N GLU A 185 2.60 19.61 -10.15
CA GLU A 185 1.85 19.22 -11.33
C GLU A 185 2.07 17.72 -11.64
N ASN A 186 1.03 17.06 -12.12
CA ASN A 186 0.98 15.61 -12.36
C ASN A 186 1.35 14.77 -11.12
N PRO A 187 0.84 15.12 -9.91
CA PRO A 187 1.03 14.31 -8.72
C PRO A 187 0.23 13.01 -8.80
N ALA A 188 0.48 12.11 -7.85
CA ALA A 188 -0.42 11.00 -7.59
C ALA A 188 -1.75 11.50 -7.01
N GLU A 189 -2.86 10.86 -7.42
CA GLU A 189 -4.22 11.27 -7.07
C GLU A 189 -4.89 10.27 -6.10
N GLU A 190 -4.16 9.27 -5.60
CA GLU A 190 -4.64 8.21 -4.74
C GLU A 190 -5.32 8.77 -3.48
N PRO A 191 -6.35 8.08 -2.94
CA PRO A 191 -7.02 8.47 -1.70
C PRO A 191 -6.06 8.67 -0.52
N GLU A 192 -4.96 7.94 -0.49
CA GLU A 192 -3.91 8.03 0.51
C GLU A 192 -3.18 9.39 0.47
N ILE A 193 -3.07 10.00 -0.73
CA ILE A 193 -2.56 11.37 -0.89
C ILE A 193 -3.53 12.39 -0.30
N VAL A 194 -4.83 12.18 -0.50
CA VAL A 194 -5.87 13.04 0.09
C VAL A 194 -5.86 12.94 1.61
N ASP A 195 -5.71 11.73 2.15
CA ASP A 195 -5.64 11.49 3.60
C ASP A 195 -4.42 12.18 4.24
N LEU A 196 -3.24 12.07 3.59
CA LEU A 196 -2.04 12.79 4.02
C LEU A 196 -2.25 14.31 3.99
N ALA A 197 -2.86 14.85 2.92
CA ALA A 197 -3.16 16.29 2.82
C ALA A 197 -4.12 16.75 3.92
N ASN A 198 -5.13 15.94 4.25
CA ASN A 198 -6.06 16.21 5.34
C ASN A 198 -5.34 16.22 6.70
N TYR A 199 -4.46 15.26 6.93
CA TYR A 199 -3.63 15.22 8.15
C TYR A 199 -2.74 16.47 8.26
N LEU A 200 -2.02 16.82 7.19
CA LEU A 200 -1.17 18.03 7.16
C LEU A 200 -1.98 19.31 7.40
N ASN A 201 -3.16 19.43 6.78
CA ASN A 201 -4.05 20.57 6.98
C ASN A 201 -4.57 20.69 8.40
N GLN A 202 -4.89 19.56 9.06
CA GLN A 202 -5.23 19.54 10.48
C GLN A 202 -4.04 20.00 11.35
N MET A 203 -2.80 19.66 10.97
CA MET A 203 -1.58 20.14 11.65
C MET A 203 -1.34 21.65 11.47
N GLY A 204 -2.06 22.32 10.57
CA GLY A 204 -1.92 23.74 10.28
C GLY A 204 -1.29 24.06 8.94
N ALA A 205 -1.00 23.05 8.10
CA ALA A 205 -0.53 23.25 6.72
C ALA A 205 -1.64 23.84 5.83
N ARG A 206 -1.25 24.25 4.62
CA ARG A 206 -2.15 24.85 3.63
C ARG A 206 -1.98 24.12 2.29
N VAL A 207 -2.49 22.88 2.25
CA VAL A 207 -2.46 22.01 1.07
C VAL A 207 -3.83 22.01 0.41
N ARG A 208 -3.87 22.27 -0.91
CA ARG A 208 -5.09 22.28 -1.72
C ARG A 208 -4.89 21.46 -3.00
N GLY A 209 -5.96 20.87 -3.51
CA GLY A 209 -5.95 20.12 -4.77
C GLY A 209 -5.45 18.68 -4.67
N ALA A 210 -5.22 18.13 -3.46
CA ALA A 210 -4.93 16.70 -3.31
C ALA A 210 -6.08 15.84 -3.88
N GLY A 211 -5.73 14.79 -4.62
CA GLY A 211 -6.70 13.98 -5.39
C GLY A 211 -7.03 14.55 -6.76
N THR A 212 -6.33 15.60 -7.21
CA THR A 212 -6.42 16.16 -8.56
C THR A 212 -5.02 16.22 -9.21
N ASN A 213 -4.98 16.59 -10.49
CA ASN A 213 -3.74 16.68 -11.26
C ASN A 213 -2.82 17.85 -10.89
N VAL A 214 -3.19 18.69 -9.91
CA VAL A 214 -2.38 19.78 -9.38
C VAL A 214 -2.58 19.94 -7.88
N ILE A 215 -1.48 19.92 -7.12
CA ILE A 215 -1.48 20.23 -5.69
C ILE A 215 -0.76 21.54 -5.46
N THR A 216 -1.40 22.46 -4.72
CA THR A 216 -0.82 23.74 -4.31
C THR A 216 -0.58 23.71 -2.80
N ILE A 217 0.63 24.06 -2.38
CA ILE A 217 1.06 24.04 -0.98
C ILE A 217 1.64 25.42 -0.64
N GLU A 218 1.00 26.12 0.28
CA GLU A 218 1.55 27.34 0.87
C GLU A 218 2.31 26.95 2.15
N GLY A 219 3.61 27.17 2.16
CA GLY A 219 4.44 26.80 3.32
C GLY A 219 4.10 27.63 4.55
N VAL A 220 4.25 26.99 5.71
CA VAL A 220 4.02 27.61 7.03
C VAL A 220 5.26 27.46 7.90
N SER A 221 5.42 28.34 8.90
CA SER A 221 6.58 28.34 9.79
C SER A 221 6.54 27.24 10.86
N GLU A 222 5.36 26.72 11.19
CA GLU A 222 5.17 25.76 12.27
C GLU A 222 3.94 24.89 12.00
N LEU A 223 4.04 23.61 12.38
CA LEU A 223 2.97 22.61 12.37
C LEU A 223 2.85 22.00 13.74
N HIS A 224 1.64 21.68 14.18
CA HIS A 224 1.37 21.10 15.50
C HIS A 224 0.80 19.67 15.39
N GLY A 225 0.92 18.90 16.46
CA GLY A 225 0.33 17.56 16.53
C GLY A 225 -1.19 17.62 16.61
N VAL A 226 -1.83 16.60 16.07
CA VAL A 226 -3.30 16.48 15.96
C VAL A 226 -3.77 15.05 16.23
N GLN A 227 -5.07 14.89 16.43
CA GLN A 227 -5.70 13.58 16.38
C GLN A 227 -6.25 13.32 14.97
N HIS A 228 -5.90 12.16 14.41
CA HIS A 228 -6.33 11.77 13.07
C HIS A 228 -6.65 10.27 13.00
N SER A 229 -7.72 9.92 12.31
CA SER A 229 -8.06 8.53 11.98
C SER A 229 -7.68 8.23 10.54
N VAL A 230 -6.90 7.18 10.34
CA VAL A 230 -6.45 6.74 9.02
C VAL A 230 -7.62 6.15 8.22
N ILE A 231 -7.69 6.44 6.92
CA ILE A 231 -8.71 5.87 6.05
C ILE A 231 -8.62 4.34 5.96
N PRO A 232 -9.74 3.63 5.67
CA PRO A 232 -9.74 2.18 5.52
C PRO A 232 -8.94 1.72 4.28
N ASP A 233 -8.33 0.52 4.38
CA ASP A 233 -7.49 -0.05 3.32
C ASP A 233 -8.33 -0.58 2.14
N ARG A 234 -8.34 0.17 1.03
CA ARG A 234 -9.02 -0.21 -0.20
C ARG A 234 -8.46 -1.49 -0.83
N ILE A 235 -7.20 -1.82 -0.61
CA ILE A 235 -6.57 -3.02 -1.17
C ILE A 235 -6.93 -4.26 -0.35
N GLU A 236 -6.97 -4.14 0.98
CA GLU A 236 -7.48 -5.20 1.85
C GLU A 236 -8.96 -5.48 1.55
N ALA A 237 -9.80 -4.43 1.49
CA ALA A 237 -11.22 -4.56 1.14
C ALA A 237 -11.40 -5.25 -0.22
N GLY A 238 -10.66 -4.80 -1.24
CA GLY A 238 -10.69 -5.40 -2.57
C GLY A 238 -10.28 -6.87 -2.59
N THR A 239 -9.34 -7.27 -1.73
CA THR A 239 -8.92 -8.67 -1.60
C THR A 239 -10.08 -9.54 -1.05
N TYR A 240 -10.86 -9.05 -0.08
CA TYR A 240 -12.05 -9.76 0.41
C TYR A 240 -13.19 -9.78 -0.62
N MET A 241 -13.35 -8.71 -1.40
CA MET A 241 -14.33 -8.68 -2.51
C MET A 241 -14.04 -9.77 -3.54
N ILE A 242 -12.76 -9.92 -3.92
CA ILE A 242 -12.32 -10.98 -4.84
C ILE A 242 -12.50 -12.37 -4.21
N ALA A 243 -12.15 -12.54 -2.92
CA ALA A 243 -12.35 -13.80 -2.20
C ALA A 243 -13.83 -14.24 -2.22
N ALA A 244 -14.75 -13.31 -1.95
CA ALA A 244 -16.18 -13.56 -2.02
C ALA A 244 -16.62 -13.98 -3.45
N ALA A 245 -16.19 -13.25 -4.47
CA ALA A 245 -16.53 -13.54 -5.86
C ALA A 245 -16.02 -14.93 -6.29
N MET A 246 -14.76 -15.28 -5.96
CA MET A 246 -14.13 -16.55 -6.36
C MET A 246 -14.77 -17.77 -5.70
N THR A 247 -15.15 -17.67 -4.42
CA THR A 247 -15.69 -18.79 -3.65
C THR A 247 -17.19 -18.99 -3.80
N GLY A 248 -17.86 -18.22 -4.69
CA GLY A 248 -19.32 -18.16 -4.73
C GLY A 248 -19.93 -17.68 -3.41
N GLY A 249 -19.20 -16.85 -2.70
CA GLY A 249 -19.49 -16.39 -1.35
C GLY A 249 -20.62 -15.38 -1.28
N ASP A 250 -20.91 -14.97 -0.05
CA ASP A 250 -21.93 -13.96 0.28
C ASP A 250 -21.36 -13.16 1.46
N VAL A 251 -20.63 -12.07 1.15
CA VAL A 251 -19.80 -11.37 2.14
C VAL A 251 -20.11 -9.87 2.13
N ILE A 252 -20.30 -9.34 3.33
CA ILE A 252 -20.37 -7.90 3.58
C ILE A 252 -19.00 -7.43 4.07
N ILE A 253 -18.41 -6.47 3.36
CA ILE A 253 -17.17 -5.81 3.73
C ILE A 253 -17.54 -4.48 4.37
N GLU A 254 -17.24 -4.32 5.67
CA GLU A 254 -17.47 -3.10 6.44
C GLU A 254 -16.20 -2.25 6.55
N ASN A 255 -16.36 -0.98 6.94
CA ASN A 255 -15.28 0.00 7.01
C ASN A 255 -14.56 0.11 5.66
N VAL A 256 -15.30 0.42 4.62
CA VAL A 256 -14.80 0.62 3.27
C VAL A 256 -15.48 1.83 2.64
N LEU A 257 -14.72 2.58 1.84
CA LEU A 257 -15.25 3.68 1.03
C LEU A 257 -15.47 3.17 -0.41
N PRO A 258 -16.72 2.92 -0.84
CA PRO A 258 -17.00 2.37 -2.17
C PRO A 258 -16.42 3.19 -3.31
N GLU A 259 -16.31 4.49 -3.12
CA GLU A 259 -15.71 5.41 -4.10
C GLU A 259 -14.26 5.08 -4.41
N HIS A 260 -13.50 4.55 -3.43
CA HIS A 260 -12.12 4.11 -3.61
C HIS A 260 -12.00 2.76 -4.35
N GLN A 261 -13.12 2.04 -4.55
CA GLN A 261 -13.19 0.69 -5.15
C GLN A 261 -13.74 0.68 -6.58
N LYS A 262 -14.11 1.83 -7.15
CA LYS A 262 -14.83 1.90 -8.44
C LYS A 262 -14.24 1.02 -9.55
N PRO A 263 -12.92 1.03 -9.84
CA PRO A 263 -12.36 0.18 -10.89
C PRO A 263 -12.53 -1.31 -10.63
N LEU A 264 -12.37 -1.73 -9.35
CA LEU A 264 -12.52 -3.14 -8.97
C LEU A 264 -13.99 -3.56 -9.00
N ILE A 265 -14.91 -2.74 -8.47
CA ILE A 265 -16.36 -2.98 -8.50
C ILE A 265 -16.82 -3.18 -9.94
N ALA A 266 -16.39 -2.30 -10.84
CA ALA A 266 -16.73 -2.41 -12.26
C ALA A 266 -16.27 -3.75 -12.86
N LYS A 267 -15.04 -4.19 -12.58
CA LYS A 267 -14.48 -5.45 -13.08
C LYS A 267 -15.13 -6.68 -12.46
N LEU A 268 -15.50 -6.65 -11.19
CA LEU A 268 -16.23 -7.75 -10.54
C LEU A 268 -17.64 -7.89 -11.11
N ARG A 269 -18.34 -6.79 -11.36
CA ARG A 269 -19.65 -6.79 -12.04
C ARG A 269 -19.55 -7.31 -13.49
N GLU A 270 -18.54 -6.85 -14.24
CA GLU A 270 -18.24 -7.33 -15.59
C GLU A 270 -17.96 -8.84 -15.60
N ALA A 271 -17.25 -9.35 -14.59
CA ALA A 271 -17.00 -10.79 -14.41
C ALA A 271 -18.24 -11.59 -13.94
N GLY A 272 -19.33 -10.93 -13.59
CA GLY A 272 -20.60 -11.57 -13.23
C GLY A 272 -20.87 -11.71 -11.73
N ALA A 273 -20.09 -11.09 -10.86
CA ALA A 273 -20.42 -11.00 -9.43
C ALA A 273 -21.47 -9.92 -9.18
N LEU A 274 -22.38 -10.15 -8.22
CA LEU A 274 -23.25 -9.10 -7.71
C LEU A 274 -22.46 -8.26 -6.68
N VAL A 275 -22.43 -6.96 -6.88
CA VAL A 275 -21.78 -6.01 -5.96
C VAL A 275 -22.73 -4.87 -5.67
N GLU A 276 -23.13 -4.73 -4.41
CA GLU A 276 -23.97 -3.66 -3.91
C GLU A 276 -23.16 -2.72 -3.04
N GLU A 277 -23.31 -1.43 -3.23
CA GLU A 277 -22.59 -0.37 -2.55
C GLU A 277 -23.53 0.34 -1.56
N ASP A 278 -23.06 0.58 -0.33
CA ASP A 278 -23.70 1.42 0.68
C ASP A 278 -22.68 2.48 1.15
N ILE A 279 -22.98 3.29 2.13
CA ILE A 279 -22.15 4.42 2.57
C ILE A 279 -20.74 3.98 3.01
N ASP A 280 -20.66 2.94 3.85
CA ASP A 280 -19.43 2.45 4.48
C ASP A 280 -19.24 0.92 4.35
N ARG A 281 -19.99 0.29 3.43
CA ARG A 281 -20.00 -1.17 3.20
C ARG A 281 -20.15 -1.50 1.73
N ILE A 282 -19.65 -2.68 1.39
CA ILE A 282 -19.85 -3.31 0.09
C ILE A 282 -20.30 -4.74 0.33
N HIS A 283 -21.40 -5.12 -0.30
CA HIS A 283 -21.89 -6.49 -0.29
C HIS A 283 -21.54 -7.16 -1.60
N VAL A 284 -20.87 -8.30 -1.53
CA VAL A 284 -20.45 -9.08 -2.70
C VAL A 284 -21.04 -10.47 -2.65
N VAL A 285 -21.77 -10.85 -3.71
CA VAL A 285 -22.27 -12.20 -3.89
C VAL A 285 -21.66 -12.80 -5.15
N GLY A 286 -20.92 -13.88 -4.97
CA GLY A 286 -20.33 -14.64 -6.09
C GLY A 286 -21.37 -15.44 -6.85
N SER A 287 -21.35 -15.34 -8.19
CA SER A 287 -22.33 -16.03 -9.05
C SER A 287 -22.07 -17.54 -9.26
N GLY A 288 -20.92 -18.06 -8.75
CA GLY A 288 -20.47 -19.42 -9.01
C GLY A 288 -19.93 -19.68 -10.42
N ARG A 289 -20.07 -18.74 -11.35
CA ARG A 289 -19.50 -18.78 -12.70
C ARG A 289 -18.98 -17.39 -13.07
N LEU A 290 -17.69 -17.20 -12.88
CA LEU A 290 -17.04 -15.95 -13.27
C LEU A 290 -16.67 -15.99 -14.76
N LYS A 291 -16.74 -14.84 -15.42
CA LYS A 291 -16.33 -14.64 -16.82
C LYS A 291 -14.98 -13.93 -16.88
N ALA A 292 -14.23 -14.25 -17.91
CA ALA A 292 -12.99 -13.56 -18.24
C ALA A 292 -13.22 -12.07 -18.51
N VAL A 293 -12.35 -11.24 -17.96
CA VAL A 293 -12.33 -9.78 -18.18
C VAL A 293 -10.89 -9.32 -18.38
N ASP A 294 -10.69 -8.29 -19.19
CA ASP A 294 -9.37 -7.70 -19.39
C ASP A 294 -9.07 -6.61 -18.33
N ILE A 295 -7.82 -6.60 -17.87
CA ILE A 295 -7.32 -5.64 -16.88
C ILE A 295 -6.13 -4.87 -17.45
N LYS A 296 -6.10 -3.56 -17.23
CA LYS A 296 -4.94 -2.72 -17.43
C LYS A 296 -4.72 -1.92 -16.15
N THR A 297 -3.58 -2.13 -15.50
CA THR A 297 -3.22 -1.32 -14.33
C THR A 297 -2.87 0.09 -14.77
N LEU A 298 -3.29 1.07 -13.99
CA LEU A 298 -3.05 2.51 -14.23
C LEU A 298 -2.94 3.21 -12.88
N PRO A 299 -2.27 4.37 -12.81
CA PRO A 299 -2.40 5.27 -11.67
C PRO A 299 -3.87 5.56 -11.35
N TYR A 300 -4.17 5.87 -10.10
CA TYR A 300 -5.53 6.23 -9.68
C TYR A 300 -6.08 7.41 -10.53
N PRO A 301 -7.37 7.40 -10.93
CA PRO A 301 -8.42 6.47 -10.55
C PRO A 301 -8.54 5.20 -11.43
N GLY A 302 -7.47 4.78 -12.11
CA GLY A 302 -7.45 3.55 -12.88
C GLY A 302 -7.39 2.29 -11.99
N PHE A 303 -7.32 1.11 -12.63
CA PHE A 303 -7.24 -0.16 -11.91
C PHE A 303 -5.91 -0.26 -11.17
N PRO A 304 -5.92 -0.44 -9.83
CA PRO A 304 -4.71 -0.37 -9.04
C PRO A 304 -3.80 -1.58 -9.26
N THR A 305 -2.51 -1.31 -9.46
CA THR A 305 -1.48 -2.34 -9.59
C THR A 305 -1.42 -3.27 -8.37
N ASP A 306 -1.79 -2.79 -7.18
CA ASP A 306 -1.84 -3.56 -5.93
C ASP A 306 -2.98 -4.61 -5.90
N MET A 307 -3.90 -4.59 -6.87
CA MET A 307 -4.96 -5.60 -7.05
C MET A 307 -4.70 -6.54 -8.22
N GLN A 308 -3.59 -6.36 -8.96
CA GLN A 308 -3.29 -7.13 -10.16
C GLN A 308 -3.14 -8.63 -9.87
N ALA A 309 -2.36 -9.01 -8.85
CA ALA A 309 -2.11 -10.41 -8.52
C ALA A 309 -3.37 -11.14 -8.03
N GLN A 310 -4.21 -10.47 -7.21
CA GLN A 310 -5.47 -11.00 -6.70
C GLN A 310 -6.46 -11.22 -7.85
N MET A 311 -6.58 -10.24 -8.77
CA MET A 311 -7.41 -10.42 -9.97
C MET A 311 -6.90 -11.55 -10.86
N MET A 312 -5.59 -11.73 -11.00
CA MET A 312 -5.02 -12.83 -11.77
C MET A 312 -5.40 -14.19 -11.19
N ALA A 313 -5.40 -14.34 -9.87
CA ALA A 313 -5.88 -15.56 -9.20
C ALA A 313 -7.36 -15.81 -9.51
N MET A 314 -8.22 -14.78 -9.45
CA MET A 314 -9.64 -14.90 -9.82
C MET A 314 -9.82 -15.28 -11.29
N LEU A 315 -9.11 -14.63 -12.19
CA LEU A 315 -9.23 -14.87 -13.63
C LEU A 315 -8.72 -16.25 -14.05
N SER A 316 -7.86 -16.88 -13.24
CA SER A 316 -7.43 -18.27 -13.47
C SER A 316 -8.57 -19.28 -13.38
N VAL A 317 -9.62 -18.99 -12.59
CA VAL A 317 -10.81 -19.84 -12.45
C VAL A 317 -12.04 -19.29 -13.18
N ALA A 318 -11.92 -18.14 -13.85
CA ALA A 318 -12.98 -17.56 -14.67
C ALA A 318 -13.06 -18.22 -16.05
N GLU A 319 -14.27 -18.30 -16.62
CA GLU A 319 -14.50 -18.90 -17.94
C GLU A 319 -14.08 -17.94 -19.06
N GLY A 320 -13.16 -18.37 -19.90
CA GLY A 320 -12.69 -17.65 -21.08
C GLY A 320 -11.22 -17.26 -21.02
N ARG A 321 -10.85 -16.23 -21.77
CA ARG A 321 -9.49 -15.74 -21.91
C ARG A 321 -9.41 -14.28 -21.48
N SER A 322 -8.52 -13.98 -20.54
CA SER A 322 -8.26 -12.63 -20.03
C SER A 322 -6.87 -12.17 -20.40
N LYS A 323 -6.71 -10.86 -20.58
CA LYS A 323 -5.41 -10.21 -20.69
C LYS A 323 -5.23 -9.22 -19.53
N ILE A 324 -4.11 -9.33 -18.82
CA ILE A 324 -3.66 -8.33 -17.86
C ILE A 324 -2.45 -7.61 -18.43
N THR A 325 -2.51 -6.28 -18.48
CA THR A 325 -1.39 -5.41 -18.86
C THR A 325 -0.96 -4.61 -17.65
N GLU A 326 0.29 -4.82 -17.17
CA GLU A 326 0.89 -4.10 -16.05
C GLU A 326 1.67 -2.89 -16.58
N THR A 327 1.22 -1.67 -16.24
CA THR A 327 1.85 -0.45 -16.75
C THR A 327 2.68 0.29 -15.71
N VAL A 328 2.52 -0.04 -14.43
CA VAL A 328 3.18 0.67 -13.33
C VAL A 328 4.54 0.05 -12.99
N PHE A 329 4.58 -1.27 -12.78
CA PHE A 329 5.82 -1.97 -12.41
C PHE A 329 6.25 -2.98 -13.47
N GLU A 330 7.53 -2.98 -13.79
CA GLU A 330 8.11 -3.82 -14.86
C GLU A 330 8.24 -5.30 -14.52
N ASN A 331 8.31 -5.66 -13.23
CA ASN A 331 8.58 -7.04 -12.78
C ASN A 331 7.47 -7.58 -11.84
N ARG A 332 6.20 -7.28 -12.13
CA ARG A 332 5.10 -7.64 -11.22
C ARG A 332 4.33 -8.88 -11.63
N PHE A 333 4.99 -9.86 -12.27
CA PHE A 333 4.41 -11.16 -12.65
C PHE A 333 5.11 -12.37 -12.00
N MET A 334 5.88 -12.17 -10.92
CA MET A 334 6.60 -13.27 -10.25
C MET A 334 5.67 -14.35 -9.70
N HIS A 335 4.46 -13.98 -9.27
CA HIS A 335 3.45 -14.90 -8.77
C HIS A 335 2.87 -15.83 -9.85
N VAL A 336 3.08 -15.54 -11.13
CA VAL A 336 2.61 -16.41 -12.25
C VAL A 336 3.20 -17.80 -12.16
N VAL A 337 4.48 -17.92 -11.80
CA VAL A 337 5.14 -19.21 -11.63
C VAL A 337 4.43 -20.06 -10.57
N GLU A 338 4.05 -19.44 -9.46
CA GLU A 338 3.38 -20.13 -8.35
C GLU A 338 1.92 -20.49 -8.71
N LEU A 339 1.18 -19.61 -9.40
CA LEU A 339 -0.18 -19.92 -9.88
C LEU A 339 -0.14 -21.08 -10.92
N ASN A 340 0.83 -21.08 -11.83
CA ASN A 340 0.99 -22.16 -12.81
C ASN A 340 1.36 -23.48 -12.12
N ARG A 341 2.12 -23.48 -11.01
CA ARG A 341 2.36 -24.68 -10.19
C ARG A 341 1.08 -25.25 -9.58
N MET A 342 0.10 -24.38 -9.27
CA MET A 342 -1.21 -24.79 -8.81
C MET A 342 -2.14 -25.29 -9.94
N GLY A 343 -1.70 -25.22 -11.21
CA GLY A 343 -2.47 -25.65 -12.36
C GLY A 343 -3.14 -24.55 -13.17
N ALA A 344 -2.83 -23.26 -12.89
CA ALA A 344 -3.30 -22.17 -13.75
C ALA A 344 -2.64 -22.25 -15.14
N ASN A 345 -3.31 -21.66 -16.13
CA ASN A 345 -2.80 -21.56 -17.50
C ASN A 345 -2.53 -20.08 -17.83
N ILE A 346 -1.35 -19.61 -17.45
CA ILE A 346 -0.93 -18.22 -17.59
C ILE A 346 0.37 -18.15 -18.38
N THR A 347 0.40 -17.33 -19.43
CA THR A 347 1.60 -17.00 -20.21
C THR A 347 1.90 -15.51 -20.10
N THR A 348 3.18 -15.15 -19.93
CA THR A 348 3.61 -13.77 -19.84
C THR A 348 4.45 -13.38 -21.04
N GLU A 349 4.23 -12.17 -21.55
CA GLU A 349 5.01 -11.56 -22.62
C GLU A 349 5.21 -10.06 -22.30
N GLY A 350 6.44 -9.70 -21.98
CA GLY A 350 6.78 -8.33 -21.56
C GLY A 350 5.91 -7.86 -20.36
N ARG A 351 5.15 -6.81 -20.58
CA ARG A 351 4.25 -6.23 -19.57
C ARG A 351 2.82 -6.78 -19.62
N SER A 352 2.60 -7.89 -20.30
CA SER A 352 1.27 -8.52 -20.43
C SER A 352 1.29 -9.97 -19.97
N ALA A 353 0.19 -10.39 -19.37
CA ALA A 353 -0.10 -11.79 -19.07
C ALA A 353 -1.44 -12.19 -19.72
N VAL A 354 -1.48 -13.37 -20.29
CA VAL A 354 -2.69 -13.98 -20.84
C VAL A 354 -3.07 -15.16 -19.96
N ILE A 355 -4.28 -15.14 -19.44
CA ILE A 355 -4.85 -16.15 -18.56
C ILE A 355 -5.95 -16.88 -19.34
N THR A 356 -5.89 -18.21 -19.39
CA THR A 356 -6.93 -19.04 -20.00
C THR A 356 -7.57 -19.90 -18.93
N GLY A 357 -8.86 -19.68 -18.68
CA GLY A 357 -9.64 -20.39 -17.66
C GLY A 357 -10.93 -21.02 -18.24
N PRO A 358 -11.70 -21.74 -17.42
CA PRO A 358 -11.43 -22.01 -16.02
C PRO A 358 -10.34 -23.10 -15.84
N ALA A 359 -9.33 -22.83 -15.01
CA ALA A 359 -8.36 -23.81 -14.60
C ALA A 359 -8.87 -24.60 -13.37
N HIS A 360 -8.54 -25.88 -13.30
CA HIS A 360 -8.74 -26.69 -12.11
C HIS A 360 -7.49 -26.57 -11.22
N LEU A 361 -7.57 -25.66 -10.23
CA LEU A 361 -6.45 -25.44 -9.34
C LEU A 361 -6.33 -26.58 -8.31
N THR A 362 -5.11 -27.01 -8.06
CA THR A 362 -4.78 -28.03 -7.06
C THR A 362 -3.81 -27.48 -6.03
N GLY A 363 -4.04 -27.83 -4.76
CA GLY A 363 -3.19 -27.41 -3.66
C GLY A 363 -1.78 -28.00 -3.78
N CYS A 364 -0.78 -27.18 -3.54
CA CYS A 364 0.64 -27.56 -3.46
C CYS A 364 1.40 -26.56 -2.59
N THR A 365 2.71 -26.79 -2.39
CA THR A 365 3.57 -25.81 -1.71
C THR A 365 3.92 -24.68 -2.67
N VAL A 366 3.60 -23.43 -2.28
CA VAL A 366 3.87 -22.19 -3.03
C VAL A 366 4.52 -21.15 -2.13
N ARG A 367 5.09 -20.10 -2.72
CA ARG A 367 5.77 -19.03 -2.01
C ARG A 367 5.09 -17.69 -2.20
N ALA A 368 4.99 -16.91 -1.14
CA ALA A 368 4.66 -15.51 -1.22
C ALA A 368 5.90 -14.75 -1.73
N THR A 369 5.96 -14.45 -3.03
CA THR A 369 7.11 -13.74 -3.65
C THR A 369 7.17 -12.27 -3.29
N ASP A 370 6.03 -11.71 -2.94
CA ASP A 370 5.83 -10.36 -2.41
C ASP A 370 4.49 -10.28 -1.66
N LEU A 371 4.19 -9.11 -1.09
CA LEU A 371 2.98 -8.86 -0.31
C LEU A 371 1.67 -9.22 -1.06
N ARG A 372 1.52 -8.76 -2.30
CA ARG A 372 0.28 -8.94 -3.09
C ARG A 372 0.22 -10.32 -3.74
N ALA A 373 1.37 -10.85 -4.12
CA ALA A 373 1.49 -12.25 -4.54
C ALA A 373 1.07 -13.21 -3.41
N GLY A 374 1.47 -12.94 -2.16
CA GLY A 374 1.04 -13.73 -1.01
C GLY A 374 -0.49 -13.76 -0.85
N ALA A 375 -1.15 -12.61 -0.98
CA ALA A 375 -2.62 -12.55 -0.97
C ALA A 375 -3.23 -13.36 -2.13
N ALA A 376 -2.67 -13.27 -3.34
CA ALA A 376 -3.13 -14.05 -4.49
C ALA A 376 -3.00 -15.57 -4.26
N MET A 377 -1.94 -16.02 -3.58
CA MET A 377 -1.78 -17.45 -3.22
C MET A 377 -2.82 -17.89 -2.20
N ILE A 378 -3.19 -17.05 -1.24
CA ILE A 378 -4.31 -17.35 -0.33
C ILE A 378 -5.60 -17.51 -1.13
N LEU A 379 -5.92 -16.55 -2.00
CA LEU A 379 -7.13 -16.58 -2.84
C LEU A 379 -7.19 -17.83 -3.72
N ALA A 380 -6.10 -18.17 -4.40
CA ALA A 380 -6.00 -19.38 -5.20
C ALA A 380 -6.20 -20.63 -4.33
N GLY A 381 -5.62 -20.67 -3.13
CA GLY A 381 -5.78 -21.77 -2.16
C GLY A 381 -7.22 -21.96 -1.68
N LEU A 382 -8.02 -20.86 -1.57
CA LEU A 382 -9.44 -20.95 -1.16
C LEU A 382 -10.32 -21.73 -2.16
N VAL A 383 -9.91 -21.81 -3.43
CA VAL A 383 -10.68 -22.49 -4.49
C VAL A 383 -9.96 -23.71 -5.08
N ALA A 384 -8.73 -23.99 -4.62
CA ALA A 384 -7.96 -25.15 -5.09
C ALA A 384 -8.46 -26.44 -4.44
N GLU A 385 -8.38 -27.55 -5.18
CA GLU A 385 -8.63 -28.89 -4.62
C GLU A 385 -7.47 -29.30 -3.71
N GLY A 386 -7.78 -29.75 -2.49
CA GLY A 386 -6.79 -30.18 -1.51
C GLY A 386 -6.27 -29.04 -0.63
N ALA A 387 -5.02 -29.14 -0.20
CA ALA A 387 -4.38 -28.18 0.70
C ALA A 387 -3.22 -27.43 0.02
N THR A 388 -3.23 -26.10 0.11
CA THR A 388 -2.14 -25.23 -0.34
C THR A 388 -1.30 -24.80 0.85
N GLU A 389 0.00 -25.04 0.79
CA GLU A 389 0.97 -24.58 1.78
C GLU A 389 1.68 -23.34 1.26
N ILE A 390 1.52 -22.21 1.95
CA ILE A 390 2.09 -20.92 1.54
C ILE A 390 3.27 -20.61 2.47
N CYS A 391 4.46 -20.55 1.90
CA CYS A 391 5.71 -20.19 2.58
C CYS A 391 6.00 -18.68 2.43
N ASP A 392 7.00 -18.18 3.20
CA ASP A 392 7.47 -16.79 3.20
C ASP A 392 6.37 -15.78 3.56
N ILE A 393 5.49 -16.15 4.46
CA ILE A 393 4.29 -15.39 4.84
C ILE A 393 4.60 -14.06 5.55
N TYR A 394 5.85 -13.81 5.94
CA TYR A 394 6.29 -12.51 6.43
C TYR A 394 6.00 -11.37 5.41
N HIS A 395 5.98 -11.68 4.12
CA HIS A 395 5.53 -10.73 3.11
C HIS A 395 4.07 -10.33 3.28
N ILE A 396 3.20 -11.28 3.68
CA ILE A 396 1.76 -11.04 3.90
C ILE A 396 1.55 -10.15 5.13
N ASP A 397 2.29 -10.42 6.22
CA ASP A 397 2.21 -9.70 7.50
C ASP A 397 2.62 -8.21 7.37
N ARG A 398 3.30 -7.85 6.30
CA ARG A 398 3.65 -6.46 6.00
C ARG A 398 2.45 -5.59 5.63
N GLY A 399 1.35 -6.17 5.17
CA GLY A 399 0.24 -5.36 4.67
C GLY A 399 -1.16 -5.96 4.82
N TYR A 400 -1.30 -7.10 5.49
CA TYR A 400 -2.59 -7.67 5.84
C TYR A 400 -2.63 -8.00 7.32
N GLU A 401 -3.50 -7.33 8.03
CA GLU A 401 -3.73 -7.56 9.44
C GLU A 401 -4.59 -8.81 9.63
N GLU A 402 -4.02 -9.85 10.25
CA GLU A 402 -4.72 -11.09 10.62
C GLU A 402 -5.58 -11.71 9.50
N ILE A 403 -5.12 -11.65 8.24
CA ILE A 403 -5.92 -12.12 7.08
C ILE A 403 -6.43 -13.56 7.27
N ALA A 404 -5.63 -14.46 7.86
CA ALA A 404 -6.03 -15.82 8.14
C ALA A 404 -7.21 -15.89 9.12
N ALA A 405 -7.16 -15.12 10.21
CA ALA A 405 -8.23 -15.08 11.20
C ALA A 405 -9.50 -14.44 10.63
N LYS A 406 -9.37 -13.37 9.84
CA LYS A 406 -10.51 -12.69 9.18
C LYS A 406 -11.20 -13.64 8.19
N LEU A 407 -10.44 -14.35 7.34
CA LEU A 407 -10.99 -15.33 6.40
C LEU A 407 -11.60 -16.56 7.12
N THR A 408 -10.99 -17.02 8.22
CA THR A 408 -11.57 -18.13 9.03
C THR A 408 -12.93 -17.75 9.59
N ARG A 409 -13.14 -16.51 10.04
CA ARG A 409 -14.45 -16.01 10.49
C ARG A 409 -15.50 -16.02 9.37
N LEU A 410 -15.08 -15.91 8.11
CA LEU A 410 -15.95 -16.03 6.94
C LEU A 410 -16.19 -17.50 6.51
N GLY A 411 -15.57 -18.48 7.17
CA GLY A 411 -15.75 -19.91 6.88
C GLY A 411 -14.60 -20.57 6.11
N ALA A 412 -13.49 -19.87 5.87
CA ALA A 412 -12.31 -20.50 5.25
C ALA A 412 -11.64 -21.52 6.20
N ASP A 413 -11.13 -22.60 5.67
CA ASP A 413 -10.21 -23.52 6.39
C ASP A 413 -8.76 -23.07 6.12
N ILE A 414 -8.32 -22.12 6.93
CA ILE A 414 -6.97 -21.55 6.86
C ILE A 414 -6.31 -21.57 8.24
N LYS A 415 -5.06 -22.03 8.30
CA LYS A 415 -4.31 -22.17 9.56
C LYS A 415 -2.88 -21.65 9.40
N ARG A 416 -2.42 -20.87 10.38
CA ARG A 416 -1.01 -20.51 10.52
C ARG A 416 -0.30 -21.59 11.35
N VAL A 417 0.79 -22.13 10.83
CA VAL A 417 1.57 -23.19 11.45
C VAL A 417 3.06 -22.82 11.48
N GLY A 418 3.77 -23.29 12.51
CA GLY A 418 5.18 -22.98 12.74
C GLY A 418 5.38 -21.94 13.85
N THR A 419 6.64 -21.67 14.18
CA THR A 419 7.04 -20.63 15.15
C THR A 419 7.65 -19.43 14.45
N LYS A 420 7.38 -18.23 14.95
CA LYS A 420 8.19 -17.05 14.61
C LYS A 420 9.61 -17.33 15.12
N ASP A 421 10.60 -17.32 14.22
CA ASP A 421 12.01 -17.42 14.57
C ASP A 421 12.49 -16.12 15.22
#